data_13571ac2dea189cc9070ca2fb5a67332
#
_entry.id   13571ac2dea189cc9070ca2fb5a67332
#
_cell.length_a   1.000
_cell.length_b   1.000
_cell.length_c   1.000
_cell.angle_alpha   90.00
_cell.angle_beta   90.00
_cell.angle_gamma   90.00
#
_symmetry.space_group_name_H-M   'P 1'
#
loop_
_entity.id
_entity.type
_entity.pdbx_description
1 polymer ?
#
loop_
_entity_poly.entity_id
_entity_poly.type
_entity_poly.pdbx_seq_one_letter_code
_entity_poly.pdbx_strand_id
1 'polypeptide(L)'
;MSKTFRNVLAISIAILPINFIMIWYRLTQTENFSTTDMTVYPLVFGGGISLLILFLNKYLIRDTFKETFNSGKGSWYLDILTGLGLTAIYFSLFFLERATLYRWIPNHNPPNTELIDTMVDLAHNPLLLVIWFGPVLWIGIALFEELSRVFLLKCLWNINDNKNWHMTVIFLASALIGIAHLYQGTAGIISIGIKSVIMCFYFYKYRRLWPLVISHALYDGVQFAFFVVQFQ
;
A
#
# COMPACT_ATOMS: atom_id res chain seq x y z
N MET A 1 14.85 12.08 -25.09
CA MET A 1 14.76 10.94 -24.13
C MET A 1 13.53 10.12 -24.48
N SER A 2 13.70 8.80 -24.71
CA SER A 2 12.58 7.92 -25.08
C SER A 2 11.56 7.79 -23.94
N LYS A 3 10.30 7.42 -24.27
CA LYS A 3 9.25 7.20 -23.27
C LYS A 3 9.66 6.10 -22.29
N THR A 4 10.21 5.00 -22.78
CA THR A 4 10.71 3.88 -21.97
C THR A 4 11.76 4.34 -20.96
N PHE A 5 12.76 5.11 -21.41
CA PHE A 5 13.81 5.61 -20.51
C PHE A 5 13.23 6.51 -19.39
N ARG A 6 12.26 7.36 -19.70
CA ARG A 6 11.60 8.22 -18.68
C ARG A 6 10.87 7.39 -17.64
N ASN A 7 10.16 6.34 -18.06
CA ASN A 7 9.44 5.45 -17.15
C ASN A 7 10.41 4.68 -16.24
N VAL A 8 11.49 4.12 -16.81
CA VAL A 8 12.51 3.42 -16.01
C VAL A 8 13.18 4.36 -15.02
N LEU A 9 13.57 5.56 -15.47
CA LEU A 9 14.17 6.56 -14.59
C LEU A 9 13.23 6.99 -13.46
N ALA A 10 11.94 7.17 -13.77
CA ALA A 10 10.94 7.54 -12.75
C ALA A 10 10.78 6.46 -11.68
N ILE A 11 10.74 5.17 -12.06
CA ILE A 11 10.73 4.04 -11.11
C ILE A 11 12.00 4.03 -10.27
N SER A 12 13.17 4.21 -10.92
CA SER A 12 14.46 4.20 -10.24
C SER A 12 14.61 5.32 -9.20
N ILE A 13 13.95 6.45 -9.41
CA ILE A 13 14.00 7.58 -8.48
C ILE A 13 12.96 7.43 -7.36
N ALA A 14 11.71 7.07 -7.68
CA ALA A 14 10.62 7.13 -6.72
C ALA A 14 10.34 5.80 -5.99
N ILE A 15 10.50 4.67 -6.68
CA ILE A 15 10.03 3.38 -6.18
C ILE A 15 11.16 2.52 -5.62
N LEU A 16 12.27 2.39 -6.36
CA LEU A 16 13.35 1.49 -5.94
C LEU A 16 14.03 1.94 -4.63
N PRO A 17 14.40 3.23 -4.44
CA PRO A 17 15.09 3.64 -3.23
C PRO A 17 14.25 3.43 -1.98
N ILE A 18 12.96 3.80 -2.02
CA ILE A 18 12.10 3.67 -0.85
C ILE A 18 11.86 2.20 -0.47
N ASN A 19 11.60 1.33 -1.46
CA ASN A 19 11.46 -0.10 -1.18
C ASN A 19 12.76 -0.71 -0.64
N PHE A 20 13.91 -0.33 -1.22
CA PHE A 20 15.20 -0.78 -0.72
C PHE A 20 15.46 -0.31 0.70
N ILE A 21 15.22 0.97 1.00
CA ILE A 21 15.39 1.54 2.34
C ILE A 21 14.44 0.86 3.32
N MET A 22 13.16 0.66 2.97
CA MET A 22 12.19 -0.02 3.84
C MET A 22 12.58 -1.47 4.12
N ILE A 23 12.98 -2.23 3.11
CA ILE A 23 13.43 -3.62 3.28
C ILE A 23 14.71 -3.66 4.12
N TRP A 24 15.69 -2.82 3.78
CA TRP A 24 16.95 -2.73 4.52
C TRP A 24 16.71 -2.37 5.99
N TYR A 25 15.94 -1.34 6.25
CA TYR A 25 15.57 -0.91 7.59
C TYR A 25 14.94 -2.06 8.39
N ARG A 26 14.01 -2.81 7.77
CA ARG A 26 13.36 -3.97 8.41
C ARG A 26 14.28 -5.17 8.66
N LEU A 27 15.27 -5.37 7.81
CA LEU A 27 16.23 -6.46 7.99
C LEU A 27 17.32 -6.14 9.01
N THR A 28 17.64 -4.86 9.20
CA THR A 28 18.77 -4.42 10.05
C THR A 28 18.34 -3.88 11.39
N GLN A 29 17.11 -3.43 11.55
CA GLN A 29 16.62 -2.95 12.84
C GLN A 29 16.22 -4.11 13.74
N THR A 30 16.94 -4.19 14.85
CA THR A 30 16.67 -5.09 15.97
C THR A 30 15.92 -4.39 17.11
N GLU A 31 15.64 -3.09 17.01
CA GLU A 31 15.22 -2.28 18.16
C GLU A 31 14.05 -1.31 17.85
N ASN A 32 13.16 -1.26 18.81
CA ASN A 32 12.25 -0.20 19.25
C ASN A 32 11.38 0.47 18.16
N PHE A 33 10.26 -0.14 17.85
CA PHE A 33 9.14 0.57 17.25
C PHE A 33 8.66 1.67 18.21
N SER A 34 8.49 2.88 17.71
CA SER A 34 7.99 4.02 18.49
C SER A 34 6.70 4.60 17.89
N THR A 35 5.97 5.38 18.67
CA THR A 35 4.79 6.12 18.16
C THR A 35 5.15 7.06 16.99
N THR A 36 6.39 7.54 16.93
CA THR A 36 6.92 8.32 15.79
C THR A 36 6.99 7.48 14.52
N ASP A 37 7.38 6.19 14.62
CA ASP A 37 7.42 5.27 13.49
C ASP A 37 6.03 4.98 12.94
N MET A 38 5.02 5.05 13.76
CA MET A 38 3.62 4.82 13.38
C MET A 38 2.87 6.09 12.93
N THR A 39 3.40 7.28 13.21
CA THR A 39 2.71 8.54 12.93
C THR A 39 3.51 9.47 12.02
N VAL A 40 4.66 9.94 12.49
CA VAL A 40 5.45 10.97 11.78
C VAL A 40 6.09 10.40 10.52
N TYR A 41 6.72 9.22 10.61
CA TYR A 41 7.42 8.66 9.46
C TYR A 41 6.48 8.29 8.30
N PRO A 42 5.35 7.59 8.49
CA PRO A 42 4.43 7.34 7.40
C PRO A 42 3.94 8.64 6.76
N LEU A 43 3.62 9.66 7.55
CA LEU A 43 3.13 10.93 7.03
C LEU A 43 4.20 11.69 6.24
N VAL A 44 5.43 11.81 6.78
CA VAL A 44 6.51 12.56 6.14
C VAL A 44 7.05 11.82 4.93
N PHE A 45 7.38 10.54 5.06
CA PHE A 45 7.93 9.75 3.94
C PHE A 45 6.84 9.40 2.92
N GLY A 46 5.69 8.92 3.37
CA GLY A 46 4.57 8.58 2.47
C GLY A 46 4.04 9.81 1.74
N GLY A 47 3.84 10.92 2.45
CA GLY A 47 3.45 12.20 1.83
C GLY A 47 4.52 12.74 0.89
N GLY A 48 5.79 12.73 1.31
CA GLY A 48 6.93 13.18 0.49
C GLY A 48 7.10 12.37 -0.80
N ILE A 49 7.03 11.03 -0.73
CA ILE A 49 7.11 10.16 -1.91
C ILE A 49 5.88 10.35 -2.80
N SER A 50 4.68 10.54 -2.23
CA SER A 50 3.49 10.85 -3.02
C SER A 50 3.66 12.13 -3.83
N LEU A 51 4.19 13.19 -3.23
CA LEU A 51 4.51 14.44 -3.92
C LEU A 51 5.58 14.24 -5.00
N LEU A 52 6.63 13.47 -4.70
CA LEU A 52 7.68 13.12 -5.68
C LEU A 52 7.10 12.36 -6.88
N ILE A 53 6.24 11.37 -6.65
CA ILE A 53 5.55 10.63 -7.72
C ILE A 53 4.72 11.58 -8.59
N LEU A 54 3.94 12.46 -7.99
CA LEU A 54 3.13 13.44 -8.72
C LEU A 54 4.02 14.39 -9.53
N PHE A 55 5.13 14.84 -8.96
CA PHE A 55 6.12 15.66 -9.65
C PHE A 55 6.74 14.93 -10.85
N LEU A 56 7.22 13.70 -10.65
CA LEU A 56 7.82 12.89 -11.72
C LEU A 56 6.80 12.54 -12.81
N ASN A 57 5.56 12.25 -12.42
CA ASN A 57 4.47 12.02 -13.37
C ASN A 57 4.26 13.23 -14.30
N LYS A 58 4.19 14.43 -13.71
CA LYS A 58 3.93 15.66 -14.46
C LYS A 58 5.13 16.12 -15.31
N TYR A 59 6.34 16.09 -14.74
CA TYR A 59 7.51 16.75 -15.38
C TYR A 59 8.44 15.78 -16.10
N LEU A 60 8.56 14.54 -15.64
CA LEU A 60 9.43 13.55 -16.26
C LEU A 60 8.65 12.67 -17.26
N ILE A 61 7.54 12.05 -16.84
CA ILE A 61 6.68 11.21 -17.68
C ILE A 61 5.88 12.09 -18.64
N ARG A 62 5.42 13.25 -18.17
CA ARG A 62 4.60 14.24 -18.88
C ARG A 62 3.16 13.77 -19.11
N ASP A 63 2.64 12.99 -18.18
CA ASP A 63 1.23 12.61 -18.11
C ASP A 63 0.51 13.43 -17.03
N THR A 64 -0.77 13.68 -17.22
CA THR A 64 -1.61 14.29 -16.20
C THR A 64 -1.97 13.28 -15.11
N PHE A 65 -2.39 13.75 -13.94
CA PHE A 65 -2.93 12.89 -12.89
C PHE A 65 -4.05 11.99 -13.41
N LYS A 66 -4.97 12.56 -14.20
CA LYS A 66 -6.10 11.82 -14.76
C LYS A 66 -5.64 10.69 -15.69
N GLU A 67 -4.68 10.93 -16.55
CA GLU A 67 -4.17 9.93 -17.51
C GLU A 67 -3.47 8.76 -16.82
N THR A 68 -2.70 9.04 -15.79
CA THR A 68 -1.96 7.99 -15.07
C THR A 68 -2.82 7.27 -14.06
N PHE A 69 -3.52 8.01 -13.19
CA PHE A 69 -4.12 7.46 -11.99
C PHE A 69 -5.64 7.28 -12.07
N ASN A 70 -6.33 7.98 -12.97
CA ASN A 70 -7.78 8.04 -12.95
C ASN A 70 -8.41 8.15 -14.35
N SER A 71 -7.85 7.41 -15.32
CA SER A 71 -8.29 7.47 -16.72
C SER A 71 -9.58 6.68 -17.01
N GLY A 72 -10.02 5.84 -16.07
CA GLY A 72 -11.27 5.07 -16.21
C GLY A 72 -12.52 5.93 -16.07
N LYS A 73 -13.62 5.45 -16.66
CA LYS A 73 -14.94 6.05 -16.50
C LYS A 73 -15.45 5.82 -15.09
N GLY A 74 -16.09 6.82 -14.49
CA GLY A 74 -16.70 6.74 -13.16
C GLY A 74 -16.90 8.12 -12.55
N SER A 75 -17.67 8.14 -11.47
CA SER A 75 -17.91 9.32 -10.63
C SER A 75 -17.33 9.08 -9.24
N TRP A 76 -17.16 10.12 -8.45
CA TRP A 76 -16.70 10.01 -7.07
C TRP A 76 -17.62 9.11 -6.21
N TYR A 77 -18.93 9.13 -6.49
CA TYR A 77 -19.91 8.27 -5.82
C TYR A 77 -19.64 6.78 -6.12
N LEU A 78 -19.39 6.44 -7.38
CA LEU A 78 -19.02 5.07 -7.77
C LEU A 78 -17.67 4.66 -7.18
N ASP A 79 -16.74 5.60 -7.02
CA ASP A 79 -15.46 5.32 -6.37
C ASP A 79 -15.65 4.92 -4.90
N ILE A 80 -16.54 5.62 -4.17
CA ILE A 80 -16.88 5.27 -2.78
C ILE A 80 -17.54 3.90 -2.71
N LEU A 81 -18.58 3.65 -3.50
CA LEU A 81 -19.28 2.37 -3.49
C LEU A 81 -18.34 1.20 -3.86
N THR A 82 -17.48 1.41 -4.84
CA THR A 82 -16.51 0.40 -5.24
C THR A 82 -15.44 0.19 -4.17
N GLY A 83 -14.98 1.27 -3.53
CA GLY A 83 -14.07 1.20 -2.40
C GLY A 83 -14.64 0.38 -1.25
N LEU A 84 -15.91 0.62 -0.87
CA LEU A 84 -16.62 -0.18 0.13
C LEU A 84 -16.73 -1.65 -0.29
N GLY A 85 -17.04 -1.94 -1.57
CA GLY A 85 -17.08 -3.30 -2.09
C GLY A 85 -15.72 -4.01 -2.01
N LEU A 86 -14.64 -3.33 -2.37
CA LEU A 86 -13.27 -3.86 -2.23
C LEU A 86 -12.90 -4.09 -0.75
N THR A 87 -13.30 -3.20 0.15
CA THR A 87 -13.13 -3.39 1.59
C THR A 87 -13.82 -4.67 2.08
N ALA A 88 -15.06 -4.91 1.65
CA ALA A 88 -15.78 -6.14 1.99
C ALA A 88 -15.08 -7.39 1.46
N ILE A 89 -14.52 -7.35 0.24
CA ILE A 89 -13.69 -8.43 -0.31
C ILE A 89 -12.45 -8.67 0.58
N TYR A 90 -11.78 -7.61 1.04
CA TYR A 90 -10.61 -7.73 1.90
C TYR A 90 -10.93 -8.35 3.24
N PHE A 91 -12.04 -7.98 3.88
CA PHE A 91 -12.47 -8.64 5.12
C PHE A 91 -12.86 -10.10 4.88
N SER A 92 -13.50 -10.43 3.76
CA SER A 92 -13.79 -11.81 3.39
C SER A 92 -12.52 -12.64 3.23
N LEU A 93 -11.49 -12.08 2.58
CA LEU A 93 -10.18 -12.70 2.46
C LEU A 93 -9.48 -12.84 3.82
N PHE A 94 -9.54 -11.83 4.67
CA PHE A 94 -8.96 -11.87 6.01
C PHE A 94 -9.53 -13.05 6.84
N PHE A 95 -10.84 -13.26 6.82
CA PHE A 95 -11.44 -14.40 7.51
C PHE A 95 -11.07 -15.73 6.87
N LEU A 96 -11.03 -15.79 5.54
CA LEU A 96 -10.60 -16.99 4.82
C LEU A 96 -9.14 -17.33 5.11
N GLU A 97 -8.25 -16.35 5.11
CA GLU A 97 -6.82 -16.50 5.43
C GLU A 97 -6.63 -17.03 6.85
N ARG A 98 -7.36 -16.50 7.83
CA ARG A 98 -7.33 -17.00 9.21
C ARG A 98 -7.82 -18.45 9.32
N ALA A 99 -8.85 -18.80 8.57
CA ALA A 99 -9.37 -20.16 8.57
C ALA A 99 -8.46 -21.18 7.85
N THR A 100 -7.61 -20.74 6.92
CA THR A 100 -6.79 -21.60 6.06
C THR A 100 -5.29 -21.34 6.21
N LEU A 101 -4.80 -20.22 5.67
CA LEU A 101 -3.39 -19.87 5.52
C LEU A 101 -2.65 -19.91 6.88
N TYR A 102 -3.23 -19.29 7.90
CA TYR A 102 -2.61 -19.21 9.23
C TYR A 102 -2.58 -20.56 9.98
N ARG A 103 -3.33 -21.56 9.52
CA ARG A 103 -3.27 -22.93 10.06
C ARG A 103 -2.17 -23.77 9.42
N TRP A 104 -1.83 -23.49 8.15
CA TRP A 104 -0.91 -24.30 7.36
C TRP A 104 0.49 -23.74 7.28
N ILE A 105 0.64 -22.42 7.40
CA ILE A 105 1.94 -21.77 7.38
C ILE A 105 2.36 -21.49 8.82
N PRO A 106 3.38 -22.19 9.32
CA PRO A 106 3.94 -21.89 10.63
C PRO A 106 4.41 -20.43 10.63
N ASN A 107 3.97 -19.67 11.62
CA ASN A 107 4.41 -18.30 11.78
C ASN A 107 5.82 -18.34 12.37
N HIS A 108 6.84 -18.48 11.51
CA HIS A 108 8.25 -18.54 11.94
C HIS A 108 8.74 -17.20 12.52
N ASN A 109 8.05 -16.11 12.22
CA ASN A 109 8.29 -14.80 12.81
C ASN A 109 7.00 -14.34 13.50
N PRO A 110 6.90 -14.46 14.83
CA PRO A 110 5.79 -13.87 15.57
C PRO A 110 5.74 -12.36 15.31
N PRO A 111 4.57 -11.72 15.40
CA PRO A 111 4.47 -10.28 15.34
C PRO A 111 5.45 -9.65 16.33
N ASN A 112 6.14 -8.60 15.90
CA ASN A 112 7.02 -7.87 16.79
C ASN A 112 6.22 -7.38 17.98
N THR A 113 6.58 -7.82 19.20
CA THR A 113 5.91 -7.43 20.45
C THR A 113 5.95 -5.92 20.66
N GLU A 114 7.06 -5.28 20.28
CA GLU A 114 7.22 -3.82 20.37
C GLU A 114 6.25 -3.06 19.46
N LEU A 115 5.92 -3.61 18.29
CA LEU A 115 4.87 -3.04 17.46
C LEU A 115 3.51 -3.05 18.19
N ILE A 116 3.22 -4.15 18.89
CA ILE A 116 1.98 -4.27 19.67
C ILE A 116 1.97 -3.25 20.81
N ASP A 117 3.07 -3.16 21.57
CA ASP A 117 3.20 -2.20 22.67
C ASP A 117 3.06 -0.75 22.16
N THR A 118 3.69 -0.42 21.05
CA THR A 118 3.55 0.90 20.40
C THR A 118 2.10 1.18 19.96
N MET A 119 1.40 0.16 19.43
CA MET A 119 -0.02 0.29 19.06
C MET A 119 -0.89 0.52 20.30
N VAL A 120 -0.57 -0.11 21.44
CA VAL A 120 -1.25 0.10 22.72
C VAL A 120 -1.00 1.53 23.22
N ASP A 121 0.23 2.01 23.20
CA ASP A 121 0.56 3.39 23.58
C ASP A 121 -0.19 4.42 22.72
N LEU A 122 -0.28 4.15 21.42
CA LEU A 122 -1.03 4.99 20.50
C LEU A 122 -2.55 4.94 20.80
N ALA A 123 -3.07 3.77 21.15
CA ALA A 123 -4.48 3.59 21.51
C ALA A 123 -4.88 4.38 22.77
N HIS A 124 -3.96 4.56 23.71
CA HIS A 124 -4.19 5.33 24.93
C HIS A 124 -4.02 6.86 24.76
N ASN A 125 -3.62 7.32 23.58
CA ASN A 125 -3.42 8.76 23.31
C ASN A 125 -4.45 9.28 22.29
N PRO A 126 -5.52 9.99 22.74
CA PRO A 126 -6.58 10.47 21.84
C PRO A 126 -6.08 11.40 20.72
N LEU A 127 -5.07 12.23 20.99
CA LEU A 127 -4.51 13.11 19.97
C LEU A 127 -3.78 12.33 18.88
N LEU A 128 -2.97 11.35 19.27
CA LEU A 128 -2.28 10.48 18.31
C LEU A 128 -3.28 9.62 17.51
N LEU A 129 -4.38 9.18 18.13
CA LEU A 129 -5.46 8.49 17.40
C LEU A 129 -6.08 9.37 16.30
N VAL A 130 -6.39 10.63 16.60
CA VAL A 130 -6.92 11.57 15.60
C VAL A 130 -5.92 11.77 14.46
N ILE A 131 -4.64 11.95 14.79
CA ILE A 131 -3.57 12.08 13.79
C ILE A 131 -3.44 10.80 12.96
N TRP A 132 -3.52 9.63 13.59
CA TRP A 132 -3.39 8.36 12.90
C TRP A 132 -4.58 8.07 11.98
N PHE A 133 -5.82 8.14 12.47
CA PHE A 133 -7.03 7.91 11.66
C PHE A 133 -7.26 8.98 10.59
N GLY A 134 -6.71 10.17 10.79
CA GLY A 134 -6.76 11.27 9.83
C GLY A 134 -5.60 11.22 8.82
N PRO A 135 -4.65 12.15 8.93
CA PRO A 135 -3.63 12.34 7.90
C PRO A 135 -2.70 11.14 7.71
N VAL A 136 -2.35 10.41 8.78
CA VAL A 136 -1.43 9.26 8.67
C VAL A 136 -2.05 8.16 7.82
N LEU A 137 -3.23 7.70 8.17
CA LEU A 137 -3.92 6.62 7.46
C LEU A 137 -4.22 6.98 6.01
N TRP A 138 -4.77 8.18 5.77
CA TRP A 138 -5.22 8.56 4.43
C TRP A 138 -4.10 9.00 3.50
N ILE A 139 -3.14 9.78 4.01
CA ILE A 139 -2.06 10.36 3.19
C ILE A 139 -0.79 9.53 3.30
N GLY A 140 -0.37 9.25 4.54
CA GLY A 140 0.89 8.58 4.81
C GLY A 140 0.91 7.10 4.45
N ILE A 141 -0.24 6.43 4.48
CA ILE A 141 -0.37 5.00 4.21
C ILE A 141 -1.16 4.76 2.92
N ALA A 142 -2.49 4.93 2.95
CA ALA A 142 -3.35 4.49 1.86
C ALA A 142 -3.07 5.21 0.53
N LEU A 143 -2.99 6.54 0.53
CA LEU A 143 -2.68 7.29 -0.69
C LEU A 143 -1.27 6.96 -1.19
N PHE A 144 -0.28 6.96 -0.32
CA PHE A 144 1.10 6.67 -0.68
C PHE A 144 1.25 5.28 -1.31
N GLU A 145 0.72 4.25 -0.66
CA GLU A 145 0.89 2.89 -1.16
C GLU A 145 0.14 2.65 -2.47
N GLU A 146 -1.09 3.15 -2.59
CA GLU A 146 -1.86 2.97 -3.82
C GLU A 146 -1.33 3.84 -4.97
N LEU A 147 -0.87 5.06 -4.69
CA LEU A 147 -0.24 5.92 -5.68
C LEU A 147 1.06 5.29 -6.21
N SER A 148 1.89 4.77 -5.32
CA SER A 148 3.15 4.08 -5.64
C SER A 148 2.90 2.82 -6.46
N ARG A 149 1.92 2.00 -6.06
CA ARG A 149 1.49 0.79 -6.78
C ARG A 149 1.05 1.12 -8.21
N VAL A 150 0.12 2.07 -8.34
CA VAL A 150 -0.41 2.47 -9.65
C VAL A 150 0.66 3.08 -10.54
N PHE A 151 1.53 3.92 -9.97
CA PHE A 151 2.63 4.51 -10.69
C PHE A 151 3.61 3.46 -11.23
N LEU A 152 4.00 2.50 -10.40
CA LEU A 152 4.84 1.37 -10.80
C LEU A 152 4.20 0.57 -11.94
N LEU A 153 2.92 0.19 -11.82
CA LEU A 153 2.18 -0.52 -12.86
C LEU A 153 2.18 0.24 -14.17
N LYS A 154 1.80 1.53 -14.14
CA LYS A 154 1.71 2.37 -15.36
C LYS A 154 3.06 2.56 -16.03
N CYS A 155 4.11 2.82 -15.25
CA CYS A 155 5.45 2.97 -15.81
C CYS A 155 5.92 1.67 -16.47
N LEU A 156 5.72 0.51 -15.85
CA LEU A 156 6.11 -0.78 -16.41
C LEU A 156 5.25 -1.18 -17.61
N TRP A 157 3.94 -0.93 -17.60
CA TRP A 157 3.08 -1.18 -18.75
C TRP A 157 3.42 -0.29 -19.95
N ASN A 158 3.89 0.93 -19.73
CA ASN A 158 4.35 1.82 -20.79
C ASN A 158 5.64 1.34 -21.49
N ILE A 159 6.35 0.35 -20.93
CA ILE A 159 7.56 -0.24 -21.56
C ILE A 159 7.15 -1.21 -22.67
N ASN A 160 6.11 -2.00 -22.45
CA ASN A 160 5.61 -2.98 -23.40
C ASN A 160 4.07 -3.11 -23.24
N ASP A 161 3.34 -2.97 -24.35
CA ASP A 161 1.86 -3.01 -24.36
C ASP A 161 1.29 -4.44 -24.53
N ASN A 162 2.12 -5.47 -24.44
CA ASN A 162 1.67 -6.86 -24.52
C ASN A 162 0.88 -7.25 -23.27
N LYS A 163 -0.29 -7.90 -23.46
CA LYS A 163 -1.14 -8.37 -22.37
C LYS A 163 -0.42 -9.29 -21.38
N ASN A 164 0.42 -10.20 -21.90
CA ASN A 164 1.20 -11.10 -21.03
C ASN A 164 2.19 -10.32 -20.16
N TRP A 165 2.80 -9.27 -20.71
CA TRP A 165 3.65 -8.36 -19.94
C TRP A 165 2.87 -7.66 -18.84
N HIS A 166 1.67 -7.15 -19.14
CA HIS A 166 0.83 -6.52 -18.13
C HIS A 166 0.50 -7.49 -16.98
N MET A 167 0.19 -8.75 -17.29
CA MET A 167 -0.06 -9.77 -16.27
C MET A 167 1.19 -10.07 -15.44
N THR A 168 2.33 -10.26 -16.10
CA THR A 168 3.62 -10.45 -15.41
C THR A 168 3.92 -9.30 -14.46
N VAL A 169 3.72 -8.06 -14.88
CA VAL A 169 3.93 -6.87 -14.05
C VAL A 169 3.00 -6.86 -12.84
N ILE A 170 1.73 -7.28 -12.98
CA ILE A 170 0.80 -7.39 -11.85
C ILE A 170 1.36 -8.34 -10.78
N PHE A 171 1.79 -9.53 -11.16
CA PHE A 171 2.32 -10.51 -10.22
C PHE A 171 3.64 -10.05 -9.59
N LEU A 172 4.57 -9.48 -10.38
CA LEU A 172 5.84 -8.97 -9.88
C LEU A 172 5.64 -7.81 -8.89
N ALA A 173 4.78 -6.84 -9.23
CA ALA A 173 4.47 -5.72 -8.34
C ALA A 173 3.81 -6.21 -7.04
N SER A 174 2.89 -7.19 -7.14
CA SER A 174 2.22 -7.76 -5.97
C SER A 174 3.17 -8.55 -5.08
N ALA A 175 4.10 -9.30 -5.67
CA ALA A 175 5.16 -9.99 -4.92
C ALA A 175 6.09 -9.00 -4.20
N LEU A 176 6.50 -7.92 -4.88
CA LEU A 176 7.32 -6.87 -4.28
C LEU A 176 6.63 -6.21 -3.08
N ILE A 177 5.34 -5.89 -3.21
CA ILE A 177 4.54 -5.32 -2.13
C ILE A 177 4.39 -6.30 -0.97
N GLY A 178 4.15 -7.60 -1.26
CA GLY A 178 4.13 -8.63 -0.23
C GLY A 178 5.46 -8.70 0.53
N ILE A 179 6.59 -8.72 -0.17
CA ILE A 179 7.94 -8.75 0.43
C ILE A 179 8.22 -7.50 1.27
N ALA A 180 7.75 -6.32 0.86
CA ALA A 180 7.89 -5.09 1.65
C ALA A 180 7.21 -5.20 3.03
N HIS A 181 6.27 -6.15 3.21
CA HIS A 181 5.61 -6.45 4.49
C HIS A 181 6.22 -7.64 5.24
N LEU A 182 7.50 -7.92 5.01
CA LEU A 182 8.26 -8.98 5.69
C LEU A 182 8.14 -8.92 7.24
N TYR A 183 7.99 -7.72 7.80
CA TYR A 183 7.81 -7.50 9.24
C TYR A 183 6.53 -8.13 9.82
N GLN A 184 5.56 -8.49 8.97
CA GLN A 184 4.34 -9.20 9.37
C GLN A 184 4.49 -10.74 9.28
N GLY A 185 5.70 -11.22 9.01
CA GLY A 185 5.99 -12.64 8.87
C GLY A 185 5.56 -13.24 7.54
N THR A 186 5.84 -14.53 7.35
CA THR A 186 5.60 -15.25 6.08
C THR A 186 4.13 -15.24 5.67
N ALA A 187 3.23 -15.43 6.63
CA ALA A 187 1.78 -15.38 6.35
C ALA A 187 1.35 -13.98 5.90
N GLY A 188 1.93 -12.92 6.49
CA GLY A 188 1.69 -11.52 6.08
C GLY A 188 2.14 -11.26 4.65
N ILE A 189 3.34 -11.71 4.26
CA ILE A 189 3.86 -11.57 2.89
C ILE A 189 2.86 -12.14 1.87
N ILE A 190 2.37 -13.36 2.13
CA ILE A 190 1.46 -14.06 1.22
C ILE A 190 0.10 -13.38 1.20
N SER A 191 -0.45 -13.05 2.36
CA SER A 191 -1.74 -12.35 2.51
C SER A 191 -1.75 -11.02 1.77
N ILE A 192 -0.75 -10.17 2.02
CA ILE A 192 -0.66 -8.85 1.38
C ILE A 192 -0.36 -8.98 -0.11
N GLY A 193 0.47 -9.95 -0.51
CA GLY A 193 0.70 -10.27 -1.91
C GLY A 193 -0.59 -10.62 -2.65
N ILE A 194 -1.44 -11.48 -2.10
CA ILE A 194 -2.75 -11.85 -2.68
C ILE A 194 -3.67 -10.63 -2.78
N LYS A 195 -3.80 -9.85 -1.71
CA LYS A 195 -4.59 -8.61 -1.71
C LYS A 195 -4.09 -7.62 -2.76
N SER A 196 -2.77 -7.49 -2.89
CA SER A 196 -2.13 -6.64 -3.90
C SER A 196 -2.45 -7.09 -5.33
N VAL A 197 -2.51 -8.42 -5.59
CA VAL A 197 -2.95 -8.94 -6.91
C VAL A 197 -4.35 -8.43 -7.24
N ILE A 198 -5.29 -8.49 -6.30
CA ILE A 198 -6.67 -8.01 -6.51
C ILE A 198 -6.69 -6.52 -6.82
N MET A 199 -5.95 -5.70 -6.08
CA MET A 199 -5.86 -4.26 -6.34
C MET A 199 -5.25 -3.95 -7.71
N CYS A 200 -4.17 -4.64 -8.07
CA CYS A 200 -3.53 -4.48 -9.37
C CYS A 200 -4.46 -4.87 -10.52
N PHE A 201 -5.21 -5.98 -10.38
CA PHE A 201 -6.23 -6.39 -11.37
C PHE A 201 -7.39 -5.41 -11.43
N TYR A 202 -7.86 -4.91 -10.30
CA TYR A 202 -8.88 -3.87 -10.29
C TYR A 202 -8.41 -2.65 -11.09
N PHE A 203 -7.20 -2.15 -10.80
CA PHE A 203 -6.65 -1.02 -11.53
C PHE A 203 -6.43 -1.33 -13.02
N TYR A 204 -5.96 -2.52 -13.34
CA TYR A 204 -5.82 -2.96 -14.74
C TYR A 204 -7.14 -2.86 -15.50
N LYS A 205 -8.24 -3.23 -14.90
CA LYS A 205 -9.57 -3.24 -15.55
C LYS A 205 -10.25 -1.87 -15.56
N TYR A 206 -10.23 -1.16 -14.44
CA TYR A 206 -11.05 0.02 -14.22
C TYR A 206 -10.30 1.35 -14.29
N ARG A 207 -8.97 1.34 -14.14
CA ARG A 207 -8.10 2.53 -14.25
C ARG A 207 -8.53 3.67 -13.30
N ARG A 208 -8.94 3.34 -12.08
CA ARG A 208 -9.41 4.27 -11.04
C ARG A 208 -8.61 4.07 -9.76
N LEU A 209 -7.91 5.13 -9.31
CA LEU A 209 -7.11 5.12 -8.09
C LEU A 209 -7.97 5.19 -6.82
N TRP A 210 -8.97 6.09 -6.80
CA TRP A 210 -9.70 6.41 -5.58
C TRP A 210 -10.36 5.23 -4.88
N PRO A 211 -11.00 4.27 -5.57
CA PRO A 211 -11.52 3.06 -4.91
C PRO A 211 -10.46 2.26 -4.16
N LEU A 212 -9.23 2.25 -4.66
CA LEU A 212 -8.10 1.56 -4.01
C LEU A 212 -7.71 2.28 -2.73
N VAL A 213 -7.54 3.60 -2.77
CA VAL A 213 -7.22 4.42 -1.59
C VAL A 213 -8.31 4.29 -0.52
N ILE A 214 -9.58 4.37 -0.91
CA ILE A 214 -10.71 4.25 0.01
C ILE A 214 -10.74 2.86 0.66
N SER A 215 -10.60 1.80 -0.14
CA SER A 215 -10.64 0.44 0.39
C SER A 215 -9.46 0.13 1.31
N HIS A 216 -8.28 0.64 0.99
CA HIS A 216 -7.09 0.50 1.82
C HIS A 216 -7.28 1.20 3.16
N ALA A 217 -7.62 2.49 3.14
CA ALA A 217 -7.84 3.27 4.35
C ALA A 217 -8.94 2.68 5.24
N LEU A 218 -10.04 2.21 4.66
CA LEU A 218 -11.12 1.59 5.43
C LEU A 218 -10.72 0.23 6.01
N TYR A 219 -10.00 -0.59 5.26
CA TYR A 219 -9.56 -1.89 5.74
C TYR A 219 -8.61 -1.76 6.92
N ASP A 220 -7.56 -0.94 6.80
CA ASP A 220 -6.59 -0.72 7.87
C ASP A 220 -7.21 0.03 9.04
N GLY A 221 -8.02 1.05 8.76
CA GLY A 221 -8.70 1.83 9.79
C GLY A 221 -9.63 0.98 10.64
N VAL A 222 -10.43 0.11 10.03
CA VAL A 222 -11.33 -0.80 10.79
C VAL A 222 -10.53 -1.81 11.60
N GLN A 223 -9.46 -2.39 11.05
CA GLN A 223 -8.59 -3.31 11.81
C GLN A 223 -7.98 -2.63 13.04
N PHE A 224 -7.45 -1.42 12.85
CA PHE A 224 -6.87 -0.68 13.96
C PHE A 224 -7.93 -0.20 14.96
N ALA A 225 -9.13 0.17 14.51
CA ALA A 225 -10.24 0.50 15.41
C ALA A 225 -10.64 -0.70 16.31
N PHE A 226 -10.69 -1.92 15.74
CA PHE A 226 -10.92 -3.13 16.54
C PHE A 226 -9.81 -3.36 17.56
N PHE A 227 -8.55 -3.12 17.17
CA PHE A 227 -7.43 -3.21 18.11
C PHE A 227 -7.59 -2.20 19.26
N VAL A 228 -7.86 -0.94 18.95
CA VAL A 228 -8.05 0.13 19.96
C VAL A 228 -9.14 -0.26 20.96
N VAL A 229 -10.30 -0.76 20.50
CA VAL A 229 -11.41 -1.17 21.39
C VAL A 229 -11.02 -2.34 22.31
N GLN A 230 -10.08 -3.19 21.93
CA GLN A 230 -9.64 -4.30 22.78
C GLN A 230 -8.67 -3.88 23.89
N PHE A 231 -8.00 -2.74 23.74
CA PHE A 231 -6.95 -2.27 24.65
C PHE A 231 -7.33 -0.97 25.39
N GLN A 232 -8.51 -0.41 25.18
CA GLN A 232 -9.11 0.65 25.99
C GLN A 232 -10.00 0.06 27.09
#